data_3395c698caaf19cbf9242055868a33e3
#
_entry.id   3395c698caaf19cbf9242055868a33e3
#
_cell.length_a   1.000
_cell.length_b   1.000
_cell.length_c   1.000
_cell.angle_alpha   90.00
_cell.angle_beta   90.00
_cell.angle_gamma   90.00
#
_symmetry.space_group_name_H-M   'P 1'
#
loop_
_entity.id
_entity.type
_entity.pdbx_description
1 polymer ?
#
loop_
_entity_poly.entity_id
_entity_poly.type
_entity_poly.pdbx_seq_one_letter_code
_entity_poly.pdbx_strand_id
1 'polypeptide(L)'
;MKGLVIAVGFMLLLACQLSANEQSALARITVYWHREGSGEHAAWNGTRLCEEHCAIDPKRIPYGSKVVFPDAECVAVDTGPDVVNRKAALSYGRKVAERDAIVIDRFFGSKQEALAWAQTHPHFMTVRILTPDVKLAGK
;
A
#
# COMPACT_ATOMS: atom_id res chain seq x y z
N MET A 1 59.55 -20.12 6.17
CA MET A 1 58.45 -20.08 5.20
C MET A 1 57.31 -19.29 5.78
N LYS A 2 57.01 -18.20 5.23
CA LYS A 2 55.94 -17.33 5.71
C LYS A 2 54.69 -17.64 4.92
N GLY A 3 53.75 -18.33 5.56
CA GLY A 3 52.42 -18.50 4.98
C GLY A 3 51.68 -17.17 4.93
N LEU A 4 51.39 -16.71 3.74
CA LEU A 4 50.52 -15.56 3.55
C LEU A 4 49.07 -15.99 3.82
N VAL A 5 48.57 -15.67 5.00
CA VAL A 5 47.16 -15.82 5.29
C VAL A 5 46.45 -14.64 4.64
N ILE A 6 45.95 -14.85 3.45
CA ILE A 6 45.02 -13.92 2.83
C ILE A 6 43.68 -14.12 3.58
N ALA A 7 43.45 -13.30 4.55
CA ALA A 7 42.12 -13.13 5.09
C ALA A 7 41.28 -12.50 3.98
N VAL A 8 40.63 -13.33 3.17
CA VAL A 8 39.56 -12.88 2.29
C VAL A 8 38.43 -12.48 3.23
N GLY A 9 38.43 -11.22 3.59
CA GLY A 9 37.28 -10.63 4.22
C GLY A 9 36.09 -10.79 3.27
N PHE A 10 35.27 -11.79 3.53
CA PHE A 10 33.96 -11.89 2.95
C PHE A 10 33.18 -10.71 3.51
N MET A 11 33.31 -9.56 2.88
CA MET A 11 32.43 -8.45 3.09
C MET A 11 31.09 -8.93 2.57
N LEU A 12 30.25 -9.45 3.46
CA LEU A 12 28.84 -9.62 3.19
C LEU A 12 28.32 -8.20 2.91
N LEU A 13 28.37 -7.82 1.65
CA LEU A 13 27.47 -6.83 1.12
C LEU A 13 26.07 -7.43 1.32
N LEU A 14 25.45 -7.09 2.45
CA LEU A 14 24.01 -7.13 2.56
C LEU A 14 23.53 -6.10 1.55
N ALA A 15 23.57 -6.47 0.27
CA ALA A 15 22.79 -5.81 -0.74
C ALA A 15 21.36 -6.00 -0.25
N CYS A 16 20.75 -4.93 0.24
CA CYS A 16 19.34 -4.83 0.37
C CYS A 16 18.82 -5.09 -1.04
N GLN A 17 18.60 -6.36 -1.37
CA GLN A 17 17.95 -6.72 -2.62
C GLN A 17 16.55 -6.18 -2.47
N LEU A 18 16.34 -4.96 -2.99
CA LEU A 18 15.02 -4.51 -3.35
C LEU A 18 14.44 -5.65 -4.18
N SER A 19 13.53 -6.40 -3.59
CA SER A 19 12.77 -7.39 -4.33
C SER A 19 12.25 -6.71 -5.59
N ALA A 20 12.38 -7.33 -6.76
CA ALA A 20 11.86 -6.80 -8.03
C ALA A 20 10.35 -6.46 -7.95
N ASN A 21 9.69 -6.85 -6.87
CA ASN A 21 8.28 -6.69 -6.58
C ASN A 21 7.98 -5.54 -5.59
N GLU A 22 8.98 -4.78 -5.17
CA GLU A 22 8.79 -3.64 -4.27
C GLU A 22 8.96 -2.33 -5.04
N GLN A 23 8.02 -1.42 -4.85
CA GLN A 23 8.10 -0.05 -5.36
C GLN A 23 7.62 0.94 -4.31
N SER A 24 8.17 2.16 -4.37
CA SER A 24 7.70 3.30 -3.58
C SER A 24 6.87 4.22 -4.45
N ALA A 25 5.82 4.78 -3.90
CA ALA A 25 4.96 5.72 -4.60
C ALA A 25 4.42 6.79 -3.66
N LEU A 26 4.25 8.00 -4.17
CA LEU A 26 3.47 9.02 -3.48
C LEU A 26 1.99 8.67 -3.63
N ALA A 27 1.30 8.61 -2.53
CA ALA A 27 -0.12 8.30 -2.48
C ALA A 27 -0.93 9.36 -1.74
N ARG A 28 -2.11 9.65 -2.23
CA ARG A 28 -3.16 10.34 -1.50
C ARG A 28 -3.95 9.31 -0.72
N ILE A 29 -3.96 9.42 0.59
CA ILE A 29 -4.68 8.48 1.45
C ILE A 29 -6.05 9.06 1.81
N THR A 30 -7.08 8.28 1.54
CA THR A 30 -8.45 8.50 1.98
C THR A 30 -8.83 7.41 2.97
N VAL A 31 -9.97 7.57 3.63
CA VAL A 31 -10.44 6.64 4.66
C VAL A 31 -11.90 6.26 4.43
N TYR A 32 -12.24 5.01 4.74
CA TYR A 32 -13.62 4.54 4.72
C TYR A 32 -13.86 3.50 5.83
N TRP A 33 -15.12 3.16 6.07
CA TRP A 33 -15.55 2.31 7.19
C TRP A 33 -16.84 1.58 6.85
N HIS A 34 -17.25 0.65 7.71
CA HIS A 34 -18.55 0.00 7.57
C HIS A 34 -19.68 1.01 7.77
N ARG A 35 -20.67 0.99 6.89
CA ARG A 35 -21.90 1.74 7.06
C ARG A 35 -22.75 1.06 8.13
N GLU A 36 -23.55 1.85 8.84
CA GLU A 36 -24.49 1.31 9.82
C GLU A 36 -25.45 0.31 9.16
N GLY A 37 -25.58 -0.87 9.76
CA GLY A 37 -26.49 -1.92 9.33
C GLY A 37 -26.02 -2.79 8.16
N SER A 38 -24.86 -2.51 7.58
CA SER A 38 -24.25 -3.37 6.53
C SER A 38 -22.76 -3.55 6.75
N GLY A 39 -22.28 -4.76 6.61
CA GLY A 39 -20.85 -5.02 6.53
C GLY A 39 -20.35 -4.78 5.10
N GLU A 40 -19.26 -4.04 4.97
CA GLU A 40 -18.61 -3.88 3.66
C GLU A 40 -17.74 -5.11 3.37
N HIS A 41 -17.77 -5.55 2.13
CA HIS A 41 -17.02 -6.71 1.64
C HIS A 41 -16.08 -6.32 0.52
N ALA A 42 -14.94 -6.98 0.47
CA ALA A 42 -13.92 -6.73 -0.54
C ALA A 42 -14.38 -7.12 -1.94
N ALA A 43 -14.13 -6.24 -2.91
CA ALA A 43 -14.47 -6.50 -4.31
C ALA A 43 -13.68 -7.69 -4.88
N TRP A 44 -12.45 -7.92 -4.41
CA TRP A 44 -11.60 -8.98 -4.94
C TRP A 44 -12.10 -10.39 -4.62
N ASN A 45 -12.41 -10.66 -3.35
CA ASN A 45 -12.66 -12.01 -2.86
C ASN A 45 -13.90 -12.13 -1.96
N GLY A 46 -14.67 -11.06 -1.78
CA GLY A 46 -15.85 -11.05 -0.92
C GLY A 46 -15.57 -11.11 0.58
N THR A 47 -14.32 -11.06 1.01
CA THR A 47 -13.96 -11.06 2.43
C THR A 47 -14.53 -9.82 3.11
N ARG A 48 -15.04 -9.99 4.33
CA ARG A 48 -15.47 -8.84 5.14
C ARG A 48 -14.28 -7.94 5.41
N LEU A 49 -14.41 -6.65 5.13
CA LEU A 49 -13.35 -5.67 5.32
C LEU A 49 -13.02 -5.49 6.81
N CYS A 50 -11.74 -5.29 7.07
CA CYS A 50 -11.18 -4.96 8.40
C CYS A 50 -10.04 -3.95 8.26
N GLU A 51 -9.48 -3.52 9.38
CA GLU A 51 -8.43 -2.48 9.40
C GLU A 51 -7.13 -2.85 8.68
N GLU A 52 -6.93 -4.12 8.36
CA GLU A 52 -5.79 -4.59 7.58
C GLU A 52 -6.03 -4.53 6.07
N HIS A 53 -7.10 -3.89 5.62
CA HIS A 53 -7.49 -3.83 4.22
C HIS A 53 -7.48 -2.42 3.66
N CYS A 54 -7.27 -2.32 2.35
CA CYS A 54 -7.42 -1.07 1.62
C CYS A 54 -8.00 -1.29 0.23
N ALA A 55 -8.52 -0.20 -0.33
CA ALA A 55 -9.00 -0.14 -1.71
C ALA A 55 -7.97 0.58 -2.59
N ILE A 56 -7.75 0.04 -3.77
CA ILE A 56 -6.78 0.51 -4.76
C ILE A 56 -7.36 0.44 -6.16
N ASP A 57 -6.63 0.99 -7.12
CA ASP A 57 -6.87 0.74 -8.53
C ASP A 57 -6.14 -0.56 -8.95
N PRO A 58 -6.88 -1.65 -9.25
CA PRO A 58 -6.25 -2.94 -9.57
C PRO A 58 -5.45 -2.94 -10.87
N LYS A 59 -5.59 -1.92 -11.71
CA LYS A 59 -4.76 -1.73 -12.90
C LYS A 59 -3.36 -1.22 -12.54
N ARG A 60 -3.20 -0.60 -11.37
CA ARG A 60 -1.94 -0.01 -10.89
C ARG A 60 -1.29 -0.82 -9.78
N ILE A 61 -2.11 -1.34 -8.89
CA ILE A 61 -1.68 -2.15 -7.75
C ILE A 61 -2.45 -3.47 -7.80
N PRO A 62 -1.81 -4.60 -8.04
CA PRO A 62 -2.51 -5.89 -8.07
C PRO A 62 -3.20 -6.19 -6.74
N TYR A 63 -4.37 -6.81 -6.78
CA TYR A 63 -5.00 -7.37 -5.59
C TYR A 63 -4.06 -8.34 -4.88
N GLY A 64 -4.09 -8.35 -3.57
CA GLY A 64 -3.19 -9.14 -2.73
C GLY A 64 -1.87 -8.45 -2.44
N SER A 65 -1.59 -7.31 -3.05
CA SER A 65 -0.40 -6.50 -2.73
C SER A 65 -0.47 -6.01 -1.29
N LYS A 66 0.69 -5.96 -0.65
CA LYS A 66 0.84 -5.35 0.67
C LYS A 66 1.21 -3.88 0.48
N VAL A 67 0.48 -2.99 1.11
CA VAL A 67 0.77 -1.56 1.14
C VAL A 67 1.30 -1.20 2.51
N VAL A 68 2.52 -0.69 2.55
CA VAL A 68 3.21 -0.34 3.80
C VAL A 68 3.18 1.17 3.96
N PHE A 69 2.40 1.61 4.95
CA PHE A 69 2.35 3.00 5.40
C PHE A 69 3.39 3.22 6.50
N PRO A 70 3.72 4.47 6.86
CA PRO A 70 4.61 4.72 8.00
C PRO A 70 4.11 4.14 9.32
N ASP A 71 2.79 4.00 9.50
CA ASP A 71 2.15 3.58 10.75
C ASP A 71 1.51 2.19 10.72
N ALA A 72 1.35 1.57 9.56
CA ALA A 72 0.68 0.27 9.44
C ALA A 72 0.92 -0.41 8.09
N GLU A 73 0.48 -1.65 7.97
CA GLU A 73 0.42 -2.39 6.71
C GLU A 73 -1.02 -2.77 6.40
N CYS A 74 -1.38 -2.72 5.12
CA CYS A 74 -2.69 -3.14 4.64
C CYS A 74 -2.55 -4.03 3.41
N VAL A 75 -3.51 -4.91 3.20
CA VAL A 75 -3.61 -5.75 1.99
C VAL A 75 -4.63 -5.12 1.04
N ALA A 76 -4.26 -4.98 -0.21
CA ALA A 76 -5.12 -4.46 -1.27
C ALA A 76 -6.15 -5.51 -1.70
N VAL A 77 -7.39 -5.33 -1.28
CA VAL A 77 -8.48 -6.29 -1.52
C VAL A 77 -9.73 -5.68 -2.12
N ASP A 78 -9.78 -4.35 -2.18
CA ASP A 78 -10.98 -3.62 -2.57
C ASP A 78 -10.68 -2.56 -3.62
N THR A 79 -11.72 -2.01 -4.22
CA THR A 79 -11.64 -0.94 -5.21
C THR A 79 -12.90 -0.08 -5.17
N GLY A 80 -12.86 1.03 -5.87
CA GLY A 80 -14.00 1.90 -6.04
C GLY A 80 -13.73 3.00 -7.07
N PRO A 81 -14.79 3.65 -7.60
CA PRO A 81 -14.63 4.64 -8.67
C PRO A 81 -13.79 5.86 -8.26
N ASP A 82 -13.90 6.34 -7.04
CA ASP A 82 -13.13 7.49 -6.56
C ASP A 82 -11.63 7.19 -6.42
N VAL A 83 -11.29 5.94 -6.13
CA VAL A 83 -9.91 5.46 -6.09
C VAL A 83 -9.35 5.30 -7.50
N VAL A 84 -10.09 4.63 -8.36
CA VAL A 84 -9.68 4.41 -9.77
C VAL A 84 -9.51 5.73 -10.51
N ASN A 85 -10.42 6.67 -10.33
CA ASN A 85 -10.38 7.99 -10.95
C ASN A 85 -9.48 9.00 -10.24
N ARG A 86 -8.85 8.60 -9.17
CA ARG A 86 -7.93 9.43 -8.36
C ARG A 86 -8.53 10.78 -7.92
N LYS A 87 -9.80 10.75 -7.57
CA LYS A 87 -10.59 11.95 -7.27
C LYS A 87 -9.95 12.84 -6.21
N ALA A 88 -9.52 12.26 -5.10
CA ALA A 88 -8.94 13.03 -4.00
C ALA A 88 -7.57 13.63 -4.35
N ALA A 89 -6.74 12.94 -5.13
CA ALA A 89 -5.47 13.47 -5.60
C ALA A 89 -5.66 14.66 -6.54
N LEU A 90 -6.59 14.55 -7.47
CA LEU A 90 -6.91 15.62 -8.41
C LEU A 90 -7.55 16.83 -7.74
N SER A 91 -8.41 16.62 -6.74
CA SER A 91 -9.13 17.70 -6.05
C SER A 91 -8.27 18.45 -5.03
N TYR A 92 -7.36 17.76 -4.35
CA TYR A 92 -6.63 18.30 -3.22
C TYR A 92 -5.13 18.45 -3.44
N GLY A 93 -4.59 17.91 -4.52
CA GLY A 93 -3.18 18.05 -4.87
C GLY A 93 -2.84 19.49 -5.22
N ARG A 94 -1.83 20.05 -4.57
CA ARG A 94 -1.33 21.41 -4.81
C ARG A 94 -0.14 21.45 -5.76
N LYS A 95 0.61 20.37 -5.82
CA LYS A 95 1.78 20.18 -6.69
C LYS A 95 1.45 19.15 -7.78
N VAL A 96 2.21 19.19 -8.87
CA VAL A 96 2.05 18.20 -9.95
C VAL A 96 2.19 16.77 -9.42
N ALA A 97 3.20 16.52 -8.60
CA ALA A 97 3.43 15.20 -8.01
C ALA A 97 2.23 14.72 -7.17
N GLU A 98 1.59 15.60 -6.42
CA GLU A 98 0.41 15.28 -5.63
C GLU A 98 -0.82 15.01 -6.50
N ARG A 99 -1.02 15.78 -7.56
CA ARG A 99 -2.10 15.53 -8.51
C ARG A 99 -1.92 14.24 -9.32
N ASP A 100 -0.68 13.85 -9.55
CA ASP A 100 -0.33 12.59 -10.23
C ASP A 100 -0.28 11.38 -9.28
N ALA A 101 -0.42 11.61 -7.97
CA ALA A 101 -0.38 10.55 -6.98
C ALA A 101 -1.48 9.52 -7.17
N ILE A 102 -1.20 8.28 -6.84
CA ILE A 102 -2.22 7.25 -6.71
C ILE A 102 -3.10 7.56 -5.49
N VAL A 103 -4.32 7.07 -5.51
CA VAL A 103 -5.22 7.14 -4.35
C VAL A 103 -5.32 5.76 -3.72
N ILE A 104 -5.18 5.70 -2.42
CA ILE A 104 -5.38 4.50 -1.61
C ILE A 104 -6.40 4.83 -0.55
N ASP A 105 -7.48 4.06 -0.51
CA ASP A 105 -8.55 4.24 0.46
C ASP A 105 -8.39 3.19 1.56
N ARG A 106 -8.09 3.67 2.76
CA ARG A 106 -7.74 2.84 3.89
C ARG A 106 -8.97 2.55 4.73
N PHE A 107 -9.23 1.27 5.01
CA PHE A 107 -10.38 0.84 5.78
C PHE A 107 -10.13 0.93 7.29
N PHE A 108 -11.14 1.41 8.02
CA PHE A 108 -11.17 1.46 9.49
C PHE A 108 -12.44 0.80 10.01
N GLY A 109 -12.37 0.21 11.20
CA GLY A 109 -13.49 -0.49 11.80
C GLY A 109 -14.66 0.41 12.18
N SER A 110 -14.40 1.70 12.41
CA SER A 110 -15.42 2.69 12.73
C SER A 110 -15.16 4.05 12.08
N LYS A 111 -16.22 4.82 11.89
CA LYS A 111 -16.14 6.21 11.44
C LYS A 111 -15.25 7.05 12.36
N GLN A 112 -15.38 6.86 13.67
CA GLN A 112 -14.61 7.62 14.65
C GLN A 112 -13.11 7.39 14.50
N GLU A 113 -12.68 6.16 14.35
CA GLU A 113 -11.27 5.81 14.13
C GLU A 113 -10.75 6.34 12.79
N ALA A 114 -11.55 6.22 11.73
CA ALA A 114 -11.20 6.74 10.41
C ALA A 114 -10.96 8.24 10.42
N LEU A 115 -11.88 9.01 11.01
CA LEU A 115 -11.78 10.46 11.09
C LEU A 115 -10.66 10.91 12.02
N ALA A 116 -10.43 10.20 13.13
CA ALA A 116 -9.32 10.48 14.04
C ALA A 116 -7.96 10.30 13.32
N TRP A 117 -7.81 9.22 12.55
CA TRP A 117 -6.62 9.01 11.75
C TRP A 117 -6.42 10.14 10.72
N ALA A 118 -7.47 10.48 9.97
CA ALA A 118 -7.41 11.51 8.93
C ALA A 118 -7.06 12.89 9.48
N GLN A 119 -7.44 13.19 10.71
CA GLN A 119 -7.14 14.48 11.38
C GLN A 119 -5.70 14.55 11.89
N THR A 120 -5.05 13.43 12.14
CA THR A 120 -3.74 13.35 12.81
C THR A 120 -2.59 12.95 11.89
N HIS A 121 -2.86 12.63 10.62
CA HIS A 121 -1.86 12.17 9.68
C HIS A 121 -1.85 13.01 8.40
N PRO A 122 -0.70 13.13 7.73
CA PRO A 122 -0.64 13.73 6.40
C PRO A 122 -1.52 12.93 5.42
N HIS A 123 -2.17 13.64 4.50
CA HIS A 123 -3.00 12.98 3.50
C HIS A 123 -2.22 12.56 2.26
N PHE A 124 -1.07 13.14 2.00
CA PHE A 124 -0.11 12.68 1.00
C PHE A 124 1.10 12.10 1.72
N MET A 125 1.46 10.88 1.36
CA MET A 125 2.63 10.21 1.93
C MET A 125 3.22 9.22 0.95
N THR A 126 4.49 8.94 1.12
CA THR A 126 5.15 7.86 0.40
C THR A 126 4.81 6.53 1.05
N VAL A 127 4.34 5.59 0.25
CA VAL A 127 4.06 4.21 0.64
C VAL A 127 4.97 3.26 -0.11
N ARG A 128 5.23 2.10 0.48
CA ARG A 128 5.86 0.98 -0.22
C ARG A 128 4.79 -0.02 -0.64
N ILE A 129 4.90 -0.51 -1.84
CA ILE A 129 3.98 -1.48 -2.40
C ILE A 129 4.76 -2.75 -2.70
N LEU A 130 4.38 -3.82 -2.01
CA LEU A 130 4.95 -5.15 -2.18
C LEU A 130 3.93 -5.97 -2.97
N THR A 131 4.18 -6.15 -4.26
CA THR A 131 3.30 -6.97 -5.09
C THR A 131 3.49 -8.44 -4.75
N PRO A 132 2.41 -9.26 -4.81
CA PRO A 132 2.55 -10.68 -4.58
C PRO A 132 3.52 -11.27 -5.60
N ASP A 133 4.36 -12.21 -5.16
CA ASP A 133 5.15 -13.01 -6.09
C ASP A 133 4.18 -13.76 -7.01
N VAL A 134 4.18 -13.38 -8.29
CA VAL A 134 3.57 -14.20 -9.33
C VAL A 134 4.52 -15.38 -9.58
N LYS A 135 4.78 -16.17 -8.56
CA LYS A 135 5.23 -17.52 -8.77
C LYS A 135 4.04 -18.27 -9.34
N LEU A 136 3.91 -18.08 -10.67
CA LEU A 136 3.40 -19.11 -11.53
C LEU A 136 2.26 -19.92 -10.88
N ALA A 137 1.05 -19.37 -10.89
CA ALA A 137 -0.10 -20.21 -11.10
C ALA A 137 0.12 -20.88 -12.49
N GLY A 138 1.26 -21.54 -12.64
CA GLY A 138 1.64 -22.28 -13.79
C GLY A 138 1.07 -23.66 -13.68
N LYS A 139 0.11 -23.92 -14.50
CA LYS A 139 -0.53 -25.17 -14.88
C LYS A 139 -1.74 -25.55 -14.07
#